data_0b6b81952308a3c0123ce95ac9f076af
#
_entry.id   0b6b81952308a3c0123ce95ac9f076af
#
_cell.length_a   1.000
_cell.length_b   1.000
_cell.length_c   1.000
_cell.angle_alpha   90.00
_cell.angle_beta   90.00
_cell.angle_gamma   90.00
#
_symmetry.space_group_name_H-M   'P 1'
#
loop_
_entity.id
_entity.type
_entity.pdbx_description
1 polymer ?
#
loop_
_entity_poly.entity_id
_entity_poly.type
_entity_poly.pdbx_seq_one_letter_code
_entity_poly.pdbx_strand_id
1 'polypeptide(L)'
;MNTSCRLSNVTKNYLSRFHCILDEMIQGMTTAKLTDSISHNFIVQMIPHHRAAIEMSDNILRYTTNIPLQDIAASIVSEQTKSIANMEEVLN
;
A
#
# COMPACT_ATOMS: atom_id res chain seq x y z
N MET A 1 16.25 0.26 -21.27
CA MET A 1 17.40 -0.42 -20.66
C MET A 1 16.96 -1.13 -19.38
N ASN A 2 17.32 -2.37 -19.22
CA ASN A 2 16.95 -3.12 -18.03
C ASN A 2 18.00 -2.92 -16.92
N THR A 3 17.65 -2.12 -15.90
CA THR A 3 18.56 -1.83 -14.79
C THR A 3 18.60 -2.95 -13.74
N SER A 4 17.65 -3.91 -13.80
CA SER A 4 17.54 -4.97 -12.79
C SER A 4 18.77 -5.88 -12.74
N CYS A 5 19.51 -6.00 -13.85
CA CYS A 5 20.73 -6.80 -13.91
C CYS A 5 21.87 -6.27 -13.01
N ARG A 6 21.79 -4.99 -12.62
CA ARG A 6 22.79 -4.33 -11.77
C ARG A 6 22.42 -4.36 -10.30
N LEU A 7 21.26 -4.86 -9.96
CA LEU A 7 20.74 -4.84 -8.60
C LEU A 7 21.03 -6.18 -7.91
N SER A 8 21.25 -6.13 -6.61
CA SER A 8 21.38 -7.33 -5.80
C SER A 8 20.07 -8.14 -5.80
N ASN A 9 20.15 -9.41 -5.47
CA ASN A 9 18.97 -10.26 -5.34
C ASN A 9 18.01 -9.75 -4.26
N VAL A 10 18.54 -9.18 -3.18
CA VAL A 10 17.72 -8.60 -2.12
C VAL A 10 16.89 -7.43 -2.66
N THR A 11 17.53 -6.51 -3.38
CA THR A 11 16.84 -5.38 -3.99
C THR A 11 15.82 -5.84 -5.02
N LYS A 12 16.14 -6.85 -5.82
CA LYS A 12 15.17 -7.41 -6.78
C LYS A 12 13.96 -8.01 -6.08
N ASN A 13 14.15 -8.70 -4.97
CA ASN A 13 13.05 -9.28 -4.20
C ASN A 13 12.15 -8.19 -3.61
N TYR A 14 12.76 -7.14 -3.06
CA TYR A 14 12.02 -5.98 -2.58
C TYR A 14 11.18 -5.36 -3.69
N LEU A 15 11.76 -5.10 -4.86
CA LEU A 15 11.06 -4.49 -5.99
C LEU A 15 9.98 -5.38 -6.56
N SER A 16 10.20 -6.70 -6.61
CA SER A 16 9.20 -7.66 -7.06
C SER A 16 7.94 -7.59 -6.19
N ARG A 17 8.10 -7.55 -4.88
CA ARG A 17 6.99 -7.41 -3.95
C ARG A 17 6.32 -6.04 -4.10
N PHE A 18 7.10 -4.98 -4.24
CA PHE A 18 6.57 -3.64 -4.48
C PHE A 18 5.67 -3.60 -5.71
N HIS A 19 6.11 -4.18 -6.83
CA HIS A 19 5.32 -4.20 -8.06
C HIS A 19 4.03 -5.00 -7.89
N CYS A 20 4.08 -6.09 -7.16
CA CYS A 20 2.88 -6.88 -6.87
C CYS A 20 1.86 -6.05 -6.06
N ILE A 21 2.33 -5.34 -5.04
CA ILE A 21 1.47 -4.47 -4.23
C ILE A 21 0.86 -3.35 -5.08
N LEU A 22 1.68 -2.74 -5.93
CA LEU A 22 1.22 -1.67 -6.84
C LEU A 22 0.13 -2.17 -7.79
N ASP A 23 0.32 -3.34 -8.40
CA ASP A 23 -0.65 -3.93 -9.31
C ASP A 23 -1.97 -4.24 -8.60
N GLU A 24 -1.92 -4.81 -7.40
CA GLU A 24 -3.11 -5.07 -6.59
C GLU A 24 -3.84 -3.78 -6.22
N MET A 25 -3.09 -2.73 -5.90
CA MET A 25 -3.66 -1.41 -5.59
C MET A 25 -4.43 -0.85 -6.80
N ILE A 26 -3.79 -0.84 -7.96
CA ILE A 26 -4.40 -0.33 -9.19
C ILE A 26 -5.66 -1.13 -9.53
N GLN A 27 -5.59 -2.45 -9.43
CA GLN A 27 -6.74 -3.31 -9.70
C GLN A 27 -7.86 -3.02 -8.70
N GLY A 28 -7.56 -2.90 -7.42
CA GLY A 28 -8.57 -2.61 -6.40
C GLY A 28 -9.25 -1.27 -6.62
N MET A 29 -8.48 -0.25 -6.99
CA MET A 29 -9.02 1.09 -7.23
C MET A 29 -9.85 1.17 -8.51
N THR A 30 -9.44 0.47 -9.55
CA THR A 30 -10.10 0.55 -10.86
C THR A 30 -11.30 -0.37 -10.99
N THR A 31 -11.38 -1.42 -10.18
CA THR A 31 -12.52 -2.36 -10.18
C THR A 31 -13.50 -2.12 -9.05
N ALA A 32 -13.26 -1.11 -8.21
CA ALA A 32 -14.17 -0.78 -7.12
C ALA A 32 -15.57 -0.48 -7.66
N LYS A 33 -16.59 -0.99 -6.96
CA LYS A 33 -17.97 -0.80 -7.39
C LYS A 33 -18.44 0.60 -7.04
N LEU A 34 -18.59 1.44 -8.06
CA LEU A 34 -18.97 2.83 -7.91
C LEU A 34 -20.49 3.00 -7.89
N THR A 35 -20.94 4.06 -7.25
CA THR A 35 -22.35 4.46 -7.16
C THR A 35 -22.48 5.93 -7.54
N ASP A 36 -23.70 6.49 -7.41
CA ASP A 36 -23.90 7.91 -7.63
C ASP A 36 -23.47 8.77 -6.44
N SER A 37 -23.00 8.16 -5.36
CA SER A 37 -22.50 8.88 -4.18
C SER A 37 -20.99 9.12 -4.32
N ILE A 38 -20.60 10.39 -4.41
CA ILE A 38 -19.19 10.79 -4.46
C ILE A 38 -18.46 10.33 -3.18
N SER A 39 -19.11 10.46 -2.03
CA SER A 39 -18.51 10.04 -0.75
C SER A 39 -18.24 8.53 -0.71
N HIS A 40 -19.21 7.74 -1.17
CA HIS A 40 -19.03 6.29 -1.27
C HIS A 40 -17.87 5.95 -2.21
N ASN A 41 -17.83 6.56 -3.38
CA ASN A 41 -16.81 6.28 -4.39
C ASN A 41 -15.42 6.63 -3.88
N PHE A 42 -15.27 7.76 -3.20
CA PHE A 42 -13.99 8.13 -2.61
C PHE A 42 -13.50 7.03 -1.65
N ILE A 43 -14.37 6.57 -0.76
CA ILE A 43 -13.98 5.59 0.25
C ILE A 43 -13.60 4.25 -0.39
N VAL A 44 -14.42 3.72 -1.30
CA VAL A 44 -14.14 2.40 -1.90
C VAL A 44 -12.90 2.41 -2.78
N GLN A 45 -12.50 3.57 -3.28
CA GLN A 45 -11.24 3.71 -4.01
C GLN A 45 -10.05 3.94 -3.08
N MET A 46 -10.24 4.64 -1.98
CA MET A 46 -9.16 4.94 -1.04
C MET A 46 -8.80 3.77 -0.14
N ILE A 47 -9.71 2.87 0.16
CA ILE A 47 -9.40 1.69 0.99
C ILE A 47 -8.27 0.85 0.35
N PRO A 48 -8.35 0.42 -0.93
CA PRO A 48 -7.22 -0.29 -1.55
C PRO A 48 -5.95 0.55 -1.64
N HIS A 49 -6.12 1.72 -1.92
CA HIS A 49 -4.97 2.62 -1.89
C HIS A 49 -4.25 2.53 -0.55
N HIS A 50 -4.96 2.82 0.79
CA HIS A 50 -4.42 2.77 2.15
C HIS A 50 -3.86 1.39 2.49
N ARG A 51 -4.49 0.29 2.00
CA ARG A 51 -3.95 -1.06 2.16
C ARG A 51 -2.59 -1.21 1.50
N ALA A 52 -2.43 -0.63 0.31
CA ALA A 52 -1.14 -0.64 -0.38
C ALA A 52 -0.06 0.07 0.45
N ALA A 53 -0.40 1.18 1.10
CA ALA A 53 0.54 1.89 1.98
C ALA A 53 0.99 0.99 3.14
N ILE A 54 0.08 0.21 3.72
CA ILE A 54 0.42 -0.74 4.79
C ILE A 54 1.36 -1.81 4.25
N GLU A 55 1.03 -2.41 3.11
CA GLU A 55 1.83 -3.48 2.52
C GLU A 55 3.20 -3.00 2.06
N MET A 56 3.29 -1.79 1.49
CA MET A 56 4.56 -1.18 1.12
C MET A 56 5.44 -0.92 2.35
N SER A 57 4.83 -0.49 3.45
CA SER A 57 5.53 -0.26 4.70
C SER A 57 6.01 -1.58 5.33
N ASP A 58 5.18 -2.61 5.32
CA ASP A 58 5.59 -3.95 5.75
C ASP A 58 6.72 -4.49 4.87
N ASN A 59 6.68 -4.21 3.58
CA ASN A 59 7.71 -4.65 2.66
C ASN A 59 9.07 -4.03 3.01
N ILE A 60 9.14 -2.71 3.19
CA ILE A 60 10.41 -2.07 3.54
C ILE A 60 10.91 -2.52 4.92
N LEU A 61 10.02 -2.79 5.87
CA LEU A 61 10.39 -3.26 7.19
C LEU A 61 11.14 -4.60 7.17
N ARG A 62 10.94 -5.42 6.14
CA ARG A 62 11.65 -6.70 5.99
C ARG A 62 13.12 -6.52 5.61
N TYR A 63 13.48 -5.38 5.05
CA TYR A 63 14.80 -5.19 4.43
C TYR A 63 15.63 -4.08 5.07
N THR A 64 15.00 -3.04 5.58
CA THR A 64 15.73 -1.89 6.07
C THR A 64 16.30 -2.12 7.46
N THR A 65 17.55 -1.67 7.66
CA THR A 65 18.17 -1.59 8.98
C THR A 65 18.23 -0.15 9.50
N ASN A 66 17.69 0.79 8.72
CA ASN A 66 17.65 2.21 9.11
C ASN A 66 16.56 2.41 10.16
N ILE A 67 16.95 2.71 11.38
CA ILE A 67 16.00 2.82 12.50
C ILE A 67 14.97 3.94 12.30
N PRO A 68 15.35 5.17 11.89
CA PRO A 68 14.34 6.20 11.61
C PRO A 68 13.32 5.76 10.55
N LEU A 69 13.75 5.04 9.51
CA LEU A 69 12.84 4.54 8.48
C LEU A 69 11.93 3.44 9.02
N GLN A 70 12.43 2.57 9.90
CA GLN A 70 11.59 1.56 10.57
C GLN A 70 10.48 2.23 11.36
N ASP A 71 10.79 3.30 12.09
CA ASP A 71 9.80 4.04 12.87
C ASP A 71 8.75 4.69 11.97
N ILE A 72 9.16 5.28 10.86
CA ILE A 72 8.25 5.88 9.87
C ILE A 72 7.31 4.82 9.31
N ALA A 73 7.85 3.69 8.86
CA ALA A 73 7.06 2.62 8.26
C ALA A 73 6.06 2.02 9.27
N ALA A 74 6.49 1.83 10.51
CA ALA A 74 5.60 1.35 11.57
C ALA A 74 4.46 2.33 11.84
N SER A 75 4.74 3.63 11.83
CA SER A 75 3.72 4.67 11.98
C SER A 75 2.72 4.64 10.84
N ILE A 76 3.19 4.45 9.60
CA ILE A 76 2.29 4.34 8.44
C ILE A 76 1.34 3.16 8.62
N VAL A 77 1.87 1.99 9.01
CA VAL A 77 1.03 0.79 9.24
C VAL A 77 -0.06 1.11 10.27
N SER A 78 0.30 1.70 11.39
CA SER A 78 -0.66 2.02 12.45
C SER A 78 -1.72 3.02 12.00
N GLU A 79 -1.30 4.11 11.39
CA GLU A 79 -2.21 5.19 10.95
C GLU A 79 -3.13 4.76 9.83
N GLN A 80 -2.62 4.02 8.84
CA GLN A 80 -3.42 3.57 7.72
C GLN A 80 -4.43 2.49 8.15
N THR A 81 -4.06 1.65 9.10
CA THR A 81 -4.97 0.65 9.67
C THR A 81 -6.17 1.33 10.33
N LYS A 82 -5.93 2.38 11.11
CA LYS A 82 -7.00 3.17 11.73
C LYS A 82 -7.86 3.87 10.68
N SER A 83 -7.24 4.44 9.66
CA SER A 83 -7.95 5.14 8.60
C SER A 83 -8.89 4.21 7.84
N ILE A 84 -8.44 2.99 7.53
CA ILE A 84 -9.29 1.99 6.88
C ILE A 84 -10.49 1.66 7.75
N ALA A 85 -10.27 1.41 9.04
CA ALA A 85 -11.36 1.10 9.97
C ALA A 85 -12.39 2.22 10.02
N ASN A 86 -11.93 3.47 10.05
CA ASN A 86 -12.81 4.65 10.06
C ASN A 86 -13.61 4.76 8.76
N MET A 87 -12.97 4.51 7.62
CA MET A 87 -13.65 4.54 6.33
C MET A 87 -14.68 3.43 6.18
N GLU A 88 -14.36 2.22 6.65
CA GLU A 88 -15.30 1.10 6.65
C GLU A 88 -16.53 1.39 7.53
N GLU A 89 -16.31 2.06 8.65
CA GLU A 89 -17.40 2.47 9.54
C GLU A 89 -18.36 3.46 8.86
N VAL A 90 -17.82 4.40 8.09
CA VAL A 90 -18.65 5.36 7.34
C VAL A 90 -19.50 4.66 6.27
N LEU A 91 -18.98 3.57 5.65
CA LEU A 91 -19.74 2.81 4.66
C LEU A 91 -20.90 2.03 5.26
N ASN A 92 -20.80 1.65 6.50
CA ASN A 92 -21.85 0.91 7.20
C ASN A 92 -22.89 1.87 7.78
#